data_8e7b7b47656da3573001ef02d6aabe51
#
_entry.id   8e7b7b47656da3573001ef02d6aabe51
#
_cell.length_a   1.000
_cell.length_b   1.000
_cell.length_c   1.000
_cell.angle_alpha   90.00
_cell.angle_beta   90.00
_cell.angle_gamma   90.00
#
_symmetry.space_group_name_H-M   'P 1'
#
loop_
_entity.id
_entity.type
_entity.pdbx_description
1 polymer ?
#
loop_
_entity_poly.entity_id
_entity_poly.type
_entity_poly.pdbx_seq_one_letter_code
_entity_poly.pdbx_strand_id
1 'polypeptide(L)'
;MFPARLFTSSVIISLFIIAGCSSGTNQPTDHLGEISFTATGKDEAQAAFKKGLLLLHSFEYADAGEAFQQARETDPDFVMAFWGEAMTKNHPLWQEQEYDEGNKILTQLAPTPEGRVAKAKTAMEKDFIGGINILYGTGNKAERDSSYAQYMETLYKKYTGDNEVAAFYSLALNGWGTTDQQTSILEAAAKIGYEILQRNPKHPGALHYIIHAYDHPQFAALALATADKYALVAPDAGHALHMPTHTYLALGLWDKVVNSNEVSWAAEQARMHRKKLDNDALGYHAYHWLQYGYLQQGNTKKARAMVDSMRYFSNAKPSPRARSHMIFLKTTYLTETNDYTTGVADITVEQKDLNISSRARNYFVTGMKEYQLGNAAALETVILQLAGERLLEEAKAADKGIRICGNVNRSLATKTDLLEAATMEKQLRALQAWMKKDTAAAEKLFKEATALHTSSGYSYGPPTVVKPSFEMYGEWLLEINRPEEALEQFELALKLMPNKRISLEGKKAAQELLKRKEVAAL
;
A
#
# COMPACT_ATOMS: atom_id res chain seq x y z
N MET A 1 -11.99 5.91 86.33
CA MET A 1 -12.44 7.27 86.61
C MET A 1 -11.47 8.25 86.00
N PHE A 2 -11.86 8.79 84.80
CA PHE A 2 -11.32 10.05 84.23
C PHE A 2 -12.35 10.58 83.26
N PRO A 3 -12.63 11.90 83.29
CA PRO A 3 -13.79 12.45 82.59
C PRO A 3 -13.54 12.81 81.15
N ALA A 4 -14.59 12.65 80.34
CA ALA A 4 -14.66 13.08 78.96
C ALA A 4 -14.65 14.62 78.86
N ARG A 5 -13.81 15.18 77.98
CA ARG A 5 -13.88 16.58 77.53
C ARG A 5 -14.56 16.63 76.17
N LEU A 6 -15.72 17.26 76.11
CA LEU A 6 -16.37 17.70 74.89
C LEU A 6 -15.53 18.85 74.25
N PHE A 7 -15.19 18.68 72.98
CA PHE A 7 -14.75 19.76 72.10
C PHE A 7 -15.87 20.11 71.13
N THR A 8 -16.44 21.27 71.28
CA THR A 8 -17.36 21.88 70.33
C THR A 8 -16.55 22.51 69.22
N SER A 9 -16.61 21.94 68.01
CA SER A 9 -16.04 22.56 66.79
C SER A 9 -17.10 23.30 66.02
N SER A 10 -16.94 24.62 65.96
CA SER A 10 -17.76 25.50 65.11
C SER A 10 -17.40 25.30 63.65
N VAL A 11 -18.37 24.87 62.86
CA VAL A 11 -18.25 24.79 61.39
C VAL A 11 -18.55 26.14 60.78
N ILE A 12 -17.53 26.79 60.24
CA ILE A 12 -17.66 27.98 59.36
C ILE A 12 -17.95 27.47 57.95
N ILE A 13 -19.18 27.68 57.47
CA ILE A 13 -19.56 27.42 56.08
C ILE A 13 -19.10 28.60 55.24
N SER A 14 -18.02 28.46 54.52
CA SER A 14 -17.60 29.40 53.49
C SER A 14 -18.34 29.10 52.18
N LEU A 15 -19.23 29.99 51.77
CA LEU A 15 -19.88 29.95 50.45
C LEU A 15 -18.82 30.27 49.37
N PHE A 16 -18.37 29.26 48.64
CA PHE A 16 -17.63 29.49 47.40
C PHE A 16 -18.62 29.78 46.27
N ILE A 17 -18.61 31.00 45.79
CA ILE A 17 -19.23 31.38 44.52
C ILE A 17 -18.40 30.74 43.41
N ILE A 18 -18.89 29.66 42.79
CA ILE A 18 -18.32 29.08 41.60
C ILE A 18 -18.69 30.00 40.43
N ALA A 19 -17.74 30.84 40.03
CA ALA A 19 -17.80 31.49 38.74
C ALA A 19 -17.71 30.41 37.67
N GLY A 20 -18.78 30.21 36.90
CA GLY A 20 -18.83 29.29 35.78
C GLY A 20 -17.85 29.72 34.70
N CYS A 21 -16.66 29.09 34.66
CA CYS A 21 -15.87 29.07 33.45
C CYS A 21 -16.62 28.18 32.42
N SER A 22 -17.09 28.78 31.35
CA SER A 22 -17.53 28.07 30.17
C SER A 22 -16.38 27.17 29.71
N SER A 23 -16.50 25.87 29.97
CA SER A 23 -15.64 24.87 29.39
C SER A 23 -15.89 24.85 27.88
N GLY A 24 -15.11 25.62 27.13
CA GLY A 24 -14.92 25.34 25.73
C GLY A 24 -14.49 23.89 25.66
N THR A 25 -15.28 23.05 25.00
CA THR A 25 -14.92 21.70 24.69
C THR A 25 -13.68 21.75 23.80
N ASN A 26 -12.49 21.61 24.39
CA ASN A 26 -11.28 21.30 23.66
C ASN A 26 -11.52 19.92 23.04
N GLN A 27 -12.09 19.91 21.83
CA GLN A 27 -11.96 18.74 20.96
C GLN A 27 -10.46 18.54 20.77
N PRO A 28 -9.95 17.30 20.90
CA PRO A 28 -8.56 17.02 20.56
C PRO A 28 -8.30 17.55 19.16
N THR A 29 -7.33 18.44 19.01
CA THR A 29 -6.92 18.91 17.69
C THR A 29 -6.23 17.73 17.00
N ASP A 30 -6.84 17.21 15.92
CA ASP A 30 -6.21 16.15 15.13
C ASP A 30 -4.85 16.64 14.62
N HIS A 31 -3.79 15.85 14.85
CA HIS A 31 -2.44 16.14 14.36
C HIS A 31 -2.25 15.47 12.99
N LEU A 32 -2.70 16.17 11.94
CA LEU A 32 -2.71 15.70 10.54
C LEU A 32 -1.71 16.43 9.65
N GLY A 33 -0.88 17.32 10.24
CA GLY A 33 0.02 18.21 9.51
C GLY A 33 -0.54 19.61 9.31
N GLU A 34 0.07 20.36 8.40
CA GLU A 34 -0.29 21.77 8.13
C GLU A 34 -0.48 22.01 6.64
N ILE A 35 -1.54 22.75 6.28
CA ILE A 35 -1.84 23.19 4.90
C ILE A 35 -2.23 24.66 4.91
N SER A 36 -2.10 25.31 3.76
CA SER A 36 -2.51 26.69 3.54
C SER A 36 -3.39 26.77 2.29
N PHE A 37 -4.68 26.46 2.43
CA PHE A 37 -5.65 26.57 1.35
C PHE A 37 -6.79 27.49 1.75
N THR A 38 -7.09 28.48 0.89
CA THR A 38 -8.20 29.40 1.10
C THR A 38 -9.32 29.06 0.13
N ALA A 39 -10.47 28.69 0.66
CA ALA A 39 -11.67 28.39 -0.11
C ALA A 39 -12.87 29.23 0.37
N THR A 40 -13.76 29.58 -0.56
CA THR A 40 -14.89 30.46 -0.28
C THR A 40 -16.10 29.69 0.25
N GLY A 41 -16.09 29.37 1.52
CA GLY A 41 -17.20 28.78 2.27
C GLY A 41 -17.47 29.55 3.54
N LYS A 42 -18.60 29.25 4.22
CA LYS A 42 -18.91 29.83 5.55
C LYS A 42 -17.83 29.45 6.56
N ASP A 43 -17.58 30.34 7.53
CA ASP A 43 -16.56 30.12 8.56
C ASP A 43 -16.77 28.81 9.32
N GLU A 44 -18.02 28.44 9.61
CA GLU A 44 -18.38 27.21 10.32
C GLU A 44 -18.07 25.93 9.54
N ALA A 45 -17.98 26.01 8.20
CA ALA A 45 -17.64 24.88 7.34
C ALA A 45 -16.12 24.70 7.10
N GLN A 46 -15.32 25.75 7.36
CA GLN A 46 -13.88 25.75 7.05
C GLN A 46 -13.09 24.69 7.81
N ALA A 47 -13.41 24.47 9.09
CA ALA A 47 -12.69 23.48 9.90
C ALA A 47 -12.87 22.06 9.36
N ALA A 48 -14.10 21.69 8.97
CA ALA A 48 -14.39 20.38 8.37
C ALA A 48 -13.73 20.25 6.99
N PHE A 49 -13.78 21.28 6.15
CA PHE A 49 -13.10 21.28 4.86
C PHE A 49 -11.59 21.11 5.00
N LYS A 50 -10.94 21.88 5.88
CA LYS A 50 -9.50 21.78 6.14
C LYS A 50 -9.11 20.38 6.64
N LYS A 51 -9.89 19.81 7.56
CA LYS A 51 -9.70 18.43 8.03
C LYS A 51 -9.80 17.43 6.87
N GLY A 52 -10.81 17.56 6.02
CA GLY A 52 -10.99 16.73 4.82
C GLY A 52 -9.76 16.79 3.91
N LEU A 53 -9.20 17.97 3.67
CA LEU A 53 -8.03 18.15 2.81
C LEU A 53 -6.76 17.53 3.42
N LEU A 54 -6.52 17.66 4.71
CA LEU A 54 -5.41 17.02 5.42
C LEU A 54 -5.49 15.50 5.37
N LEU A 55 -6.69 14.94 5.57
CA LEU A 55 -6.96 13.51 5.45
C LEU A 55 -6.82 13.01 4.02
N LEU A 56 -7.26 13.79 3.02
CA LEU A 56 -7.11 13.47 1.60
C LEU A 56 -5.63 13.35 1.21
N HIS A 57 -4.77 14.27 1.67
CA HIS A 57 -3.33 14.19 1.47
C HIS A 57 -2.69 12.94 2.10
N SER A 58 -3.29 12.42 3.15
CA SER A 58 -2.86 11.19 3.83
C SER A 58 -3.58 9.93 3.33
N PHE A 59 -4.38 10.02 2.26
CA PHE A 59 -5.19 8.93 1.68
C PHE A 59 -6.16 8.25 2.65
N GLU A 60 -6.55 8.96 3.70
CA GLU A 60 -7.65 8.56 4.59
C GLU A 60 -9.00 8.85 3.92
N TYR A 61 -9.22 8.26 2.74
CA TYR A 61 -10.31 8.63 1.81
C TYR A 61 -11.70 8.59 2.44
N ALA A 62 -11.99 7.60 3.28
CA ALA A 62 -13.29 7.47 3.93
C ALA A 62 -13.54 8.61 4.92
N ASP A 63 -12.56 8.91 5.77
CA ASP A 63 -12.65 9.96 6.79
C ASP A 63 -12.58 11.36 6.16
N ALA A 64 -11.82 11.51 5.07
CA ALA A 64 -11.81 12.73 4.26
C ALA A 64 -13.18 13.01 3.64
N GLY A 65 -13.82 11.97 3.07
CA GLY A 65 -15.16 12.05 2.50
C GLY A 65 -16.20 12.51 3.52
N GLU A 66 -16.19 11.92 4.73
CA GLU A 66 -17.06 12.34 5.82
C GLU A 66 -16.85 13.82 6.20
N ALA A 67 -15.57 14.26 6.28
CA ALA A 67 -15.25 15.64 6.62
C ALA A 67 -15.70 16.63 5.53
N PHE A 68 -15.51 16.32 4.25
CA PHE A 68 -16.02 17.14 3.14
C PHE A 68 -17.55 17.14 3.08
N GLN A 69 -18.20 16.00 3.34
CA GLN A 69 -19.66 15.94 3.44
C GLN A 69 -20.17 16.83 4.57
N GLN A 70 -19.53 16.79 5.75
CA GLN A 70 -19.88 17.69 6.85
C GLN A 70 -19.73 19.16 6.47
N ALA A 71 -18.66 19.53 5.74
CA ALA A 71 -18.48 20.90 5.25
C ALA A 71 -19.60 21.31 4.30
N ARG A 72 -20.02 20.43 3.38
CA ARG A 72 -21.11 20.65 2.42
C ARG A 72 -22.49 20.71 3.09
N GLU A 73 -22.75 19.93 4.13
CA GLU A 73 -23.99 19.98 4.90
C GLU A 73 -24.10 21.30 5.70
N THR A 74 -22.95 21.80 6.20
CA THR A 74 -22.88 23.09 6.91
C THR A 74 -23.03 24.28 5.95
N ASP A 75 -22.46 24.17 4.75
CA ASP A 75 -22.57 25.18 3.69
C ASP A 75 -22.83 24.51 2.32
N PRO A 76 -24.11 24.39 1.90
CA PRO A 76 -24.46 23.78 0.62
C PRO A 76 -23.93 24.51 -0.63
N ASP A 77 -23.46 25.75 -0.49
CA ASP A 77 -22.84 26.53 -1.56
C ASP A 77 -21.30 26.46 -1.53
N PHE A 78 -20.71 25.65 -0.66
CA PHE A 78 -19.26 25.48 -0.54
C PHE A 78 -18.72 24.60 -1.67
N VAL A 79 -18.44 25.18 -2.81
CA VAL A 79 -18.02 24.50 -4.06
C VAL A 79 -16.83 23.56 -3.82
N MET A 80 -15.81 24.00 -3.05
CA MET A 80 -14.61 23.19 -2.83
C MET A 80 -14.87 21.98 -1.92
N ALA A 81 -15.95 21.96 -1.13
CA ALA A 81 -16.33 20.76 -0.39
C ALA A 81 -16.83 19.64 -1.32
N PHE A 82 -17.57 19.97 -2.39
CA PHE A 82 -17.96 19.00 -3.43
C PHE A 82 -16.74 18.51 -4.21
N TRP A 83 -15.81 19.42 -4.54
CA TRP A 83 -14.53 19.05 -5.15
C TRP A 83 -13.75 18.05 -4.31
N GLY A 84 -13.57 18.35 -3.01
CA GLY A 84 -12.83 17.50 -2.09
C GLY A 84 -13.48 16.13 -1.91
N GLU A 85 -14.80 16.07 -1.75
CA GLU A 85 -15.54 14.80 -1.65
C GLU A 85 -15.41 13.97 -2.94
N ALA A 86 -15.50 14.59 -4.12
CA ALA A 86 -15.27 13.88 -5.38
C ALA A 86 -13.81 13.42 -5.54
N MET A 87 -12.82 14.18 -5.07
CA MET A 87 -11.41 13.76 -5.06
C MET A 87 -11.18 12.51 -4.22
N THR A 88 -11.96 12.27 -3.16
CA THR A 88 -11.84 11.02 -2.38
C THR A 88 -12.25 9.77 -3.16
N LYS A 89 -12.89 9.92 -4.31
CA LYS A 89 -13.32 8.85 -5.21
C LYS A 89 -12.31 8.55 -6.33
N ASN A 90 -11.19 9.28 -6.37
CA ASN A 90 -10.10 9.07 -7.31
C ASN A 90 -8.84 8.63 -6.56
N HIS A 91 -8.36 7.43 -6.84
CA HIS A 91 -7.20 6.81 -6.19
C HIS A 91 -6.05 6.68 -7.21
N PRO A 92 -5.29 7.76 -7.47
CA PRO A 92 -4.38 7.83 -8.62
C PRO A 92 -3.26 6.80 -8.58
N LEU A 93 -2.70 6.50 -7.40
CA LEU A 93 -1.59 5.56 -7.26
C LEU A 93 -2.01 4.10 -7.45
N TRP A 94 -3.27 3.78 -7.17
CA TRP A 94 -3.84 2.46 -7.42
C TRP A 94 -4.51 2.34 -8.79
N GLN A 95 -4.49 3.40 -9.59
CA GLN A 95 -5.17 3.46 -10.90
C GLN A 95 -6.66 3.12 -10.81
N GLU A 96 -7.29 3.44 -9.67
CA GLU A 96 -8.70 3.18 -9.39
C GLU A 96 -9.51 4.48 -9.30
N GLN A 97 -10.78 4.38 -9.60
CA GLN A 97 -11.72 5.48 -9.49
C GLN A 97 -13.15 4.95 -9.32
N GLU A 98 -13.84 5.41 -8.30
CA GLU A 98 -15.28 5.25 -8.14
C GLU A 98 -15.99 6.31 -9.01
N TYR A 99 -15.92 6.12 -10.34
CA TYR A 99 -16.28 7.15 -11.34
C TYR A 99 -17.74 7.60 -11.19
N ASP A 100 -18.68 6.66 -11.02
CA ASP A 100 -20.11 6.99 -10.92
C ASP A 100 -20.43 7.73 -9.62
N GLU A 101 -19.82 7.34 -8.51
CA GLU A 101 -20.01 7.99 -7.22
C GLU A 101 -19.44 9.42 -7.22
N GLY A 102 -18.25 9.62 -7.79
CA GLY A 102 -17.67 10.95 -7.94
C GLY A 102 -18.53 11.86 -8.84
N ASN A 103 -19.03 11.34 -9.97
CA ASN A 103 -19.95 12.10 -10.83
C ASN A 103 -21.28 12.43 -10.14
N LYS A 104 -21.81 11.52 -9.32
CA LYS A 104 -23.02 11.77 -8.53
C LYS A 104 -22.82 12.93 -7.55
N ILE A 105 -21.66 13.02 -6.88
CA ILE A 105 -21.30 14.14 -6.00
C ILE A 105 -21.25 15.43 -6.81
N LEU A 106 -20.53 15.45 -7.92
CA LEU A 106 -20.37 16.64 -8.77
C LEU A 106 -21.70 17.09 -9.40
N THR A 107 -22.60 16.18 -9.73
CA THR A 107 -23.94 16.49 -10.28
C THR A 107 -24.83 17.19 -9.24
N GLN A 108 -24.64 16.91 -7.95
CA GLN A 108 -25.34 17.64 -6.88
C GLN A 108 -24.91 19.10 -6.81
N LEU A 109 -23.64 19.43 -7.16
CA LEU A 109 -23.20 20.83 -7.27
C LEU A 109 -23.85 21.51 -8.47
N ALA A 110 -23.71 20.94 -9.67
CA ALA A 110 -24.42 21.34 -10.88
C ALA A 110 -24.38 20.21 -11.93
N PRO A 111 -25.41 20.08 -12.79
CA PRO A 111 -25.50 18.98 -13.74
C PRO A 111 -24.45 19.03 -14.87
N THR A 112 -23.95 20.23 -15.21
CA THR A 112 -22.96 20.39 -16.28
C THR A 112 -21.60 20.90 -15.77
N PRO A 113 -20.49 20.58 -16.46
CA PRO A 113 -19.16 21.10 -16.11
C PRO A 113 -19.11 22.64 -16.02
N GLU A 114 -19.74 23.33 -16.99
CA GLU A 114 -19.81 24.80 -17.03
C GLU A 114 -20.59 25.36 -15.84
N GLY A 115 -21.70 24.71 -15.48
CA GLY A 115 -22.51 25.08 -14.31
C GLY A 115 -21.73 24.94 -13.01
N ARG A 116 -20.89 23.91 -12.88
CA ARG A 116 -20.00 23.70 -11.72
C ARG A 116 -18.97 24.83 -11.62
N VAL A 117 -18.30 25.17 -12.73
CA VAL A 117 -17.33 26.27 -12.79
C VAL A 117 -17.99 27.61 -12.48
N ALA A 118 -19.23 27.85 -12.98
CA ALA A 118 -19.95 29.08 -12.73
C ALA A 118 -20.30 29.33 -11.26
N LYS A 119 -20.42 28.25 -10.44
CA LYS A 119 -20.66 28.35 -8.98
C LYS A 119 -19.41 28.73 -8.19
N ALA A 120 -18.22 28.47 -8.69
CA ALA A 120 -16.97 28.82 -8.04
C ALA A 120 -16.76 30.35 -8.05
N LYS A 121 -16.31 30.91 -6.92
CA LYS A 121 -16.22 32.36 -6.72
C LYS A 121 -14.87 32.94 -7.14
N THR A 122 -13.78 32.22 -6.85
CA THR A 122 -12.43 32.68 -7.17
C THR A 122 -11.89 32.01 -8.44
N ALA A 123 -10.86 32.61 -9.06
CA ALA A 123 -10.21 32.04 -10.23
C ALA A 123 -9.58 30.67 -9.91
N MET A 124 -8.97 30.53 -8.71
CA MET A 124 -8.34 29.27 -8.27
C MET A 124 -9.38 28.16 -8.10
N GLU A 125 -10.52 28.45 -7.46
CA GLU A 125 -11.60 27.48 -7.33
C GLU A 125 -12.15 27.04 -8.69
N LYS A 126 -12.33 27.97 -9.64
CA LYS A 126 -12.74 27.66 -11.02
C LYS A 126 -11.76 26.71 -11.68
N ASP A 127 -10.47 26.93 -11.49
CA ASP A 127 -9.43 26.07 -12.04
C ASP A 127 -9.42 24.67 -11.40
N PHE A 128 -9.57 24.56 -10.06
CA PHE A 128 -9.71 23.25 -9.39
C PHE A 128 -10.96 22.50 -9.85
N ILE A 129 -12.09 23.20 -10.04
CA ILE A 129 -13.32 22.60 -10.62
C ILE A 129 -13.10 22.20 -12.08
N GLY A 130 -12.33 22.99 -12.85
CA GLY A 130 -11.90 22.62 -14.21
C GLY A 130 -11.13 21.29 -14.22
N GLY A 131 -10.18 21.15 -13.31
CA GLY A 131 -9.39 19.93 -13.15
C GLY A 131 -10.22 18.70 -12.79
N ILE A 132 -11.13 18.81 -11.83
CA ILE A 132 -11.97 17.66 -11.46
C ILE A 132 -12.96 17.28 -12.57
N ASN A 133 -13.43 18.23 -13.37
CA ASN A 133 -14.26 17.94 -14.54
C ASN A 133 -13.49 17.13 -15.60
N ILE A 134 -12.16 17.24 -15.68
CA ILE A 134 -11.31 16.38 -16.53
C ILE A 134 -11.27 14.96 -15.97
N LEU A 135 -11.02 14.80 -14.66
CA LEU A 135 -10.95 13.48 -14.01
C LEU A 135 -12.26 12.69 -14.12
N TYR A 136 -13.39 13.39 -14.15
CA TYR A 136 -14.74 12.81 -14.27
C TYR A 136 -15.41 13.09 -15.61
N GLY A 137 -14.61 13.43 -16.64
CA GLY A 137 -15.04 13.66 -18.00
C GLY A 137 -15.12 12.40 -18.85
N THR A 138 -15.13 12.57 -20.17
CA THR A 138 -15.17 11.49 -21.16
C THR A 138 -13.79 10.82 -21.32
N GLY A 139 -13.76 9.66 -21.95
CA GLY A 139 -12.55 8.87 -22.19
C GLY A 139 -12.29 7.81 -21.10
N ASN A 140 -11.24 7.01 -21.29
CA ASN A 140 -10.83 6.03 -20.28
C ASN A 140 -10.03 6.69 -19.16
N LYS A 141 -9.81 5.96 -18.04
CA LYS A 141 -9.14 6.53 -16.87
C LYS A 141 -7.72 7.04 -17.19
N ALA A 142 -6.94 6.30 -17.95
CA ALA A 142 -5.56 6.69 -18.29
C ALA A 142 -5.50 7.99 -19.11
N GLU A 143 -6.44 8.17 -20.05
CA GLU A 143 -6.58 9.42 -20.83
C GLU A 143 -6.96 10.60 -19.93
N ARG A 144 -7.90 10.38 -19.00
CA ARG A 144 -8.31 11.43 -18.05
C ARG A 144 -7.20 11.80 -17.08
N ASP A 145 -6.48 10.79 -16.53
CA ASP A 145 -5.35 11.02 -15.60
C ASP A 145 -4.21 11.79 -16.30
N SER A 146 -3.86 11.42 -17.54
CA SER A 146 -2.87 12.14 -18.34
C SER A 146 -3.29 13.59 -18.62
N SER A 147 -4.56 13.80 -19.03
CA SER A 147 -5.10 15.13 -19.28
C SER A 147 -5.15 15.98 -18.00
N TYR A 148 -5.48 15.36 -16.86
CA TYR A 148 -5.45 16.03 -15.56
C TYR A 148 -4.04 16.45 -15.16
N ALA A 149 -3.04 15.59 -15.34
CA ALA A 149 -1.65 15.92 -15.04
C ALA A 149 -1.15 17.10 -15.88
N GLN A 150 -1.46 17.12 -17.18
CA GLN A 150 -1.15 18.24 -18.07
C GLN A 150 -1.87 19.53 -17.65
N TYR A 151 -3.13 19.43 -17.27
CA TYR A 151 -3.88 20.58 -16.78
C TYR A 151 -3.27 21.12 -15.47
N MET A 152 -2.96 20.25 -14.51
CA MET A 152 -2.30 20.64 -13.26
C MET A 152 -0.92 21.28 -13.48
N GLU A 153 -0.19 20.88 -14.53
CA GLU A 153 1.05 21.57 -14.93
C GLU A 153 0.78 23.03 -15.30
N THR A 154 -0.31 23.32 -16.02
CA THR A 154 -0.67 24.71 -16.35
C THR A 154 -1.00 25.53 -15.11
N LEU A 155 -1.68 24.90 -14.12
CA LEU A 155 -2.00 25.56 -12.85
C LEU A 155 -0.76 25.80 -12.01
N TYR A 156 0.16 24.83 -11.95
CA TYR A 156 1.43 24.98 -11.24
C TYR A 156 2.27 26.15 -11.77
N LYS A 157 2.28 26.37 -13.10
CA LYS A 157 2.91 27.51 -13.74
C LYS A 157 2.16 28.83 -13.46
N LYS A 158 0.81 28.78 -13.39
CA LYS A 158 -0.03 29.95 -13.15
C LYS A 158 0.02 30.42 -11.70
N TYR A 159 -0.01 29.51 -10.75
CA TYR A 159 -0.04 29.78 -9.31
C TYR A 159 1.32 29.46 -8.65
N THR A 160 2.37 30.09 -9.15
CA THR A 160 3.73 29.87 -8.67
C THR A 160 3.84 30.09 -7.14
N GLY A 161 4.31 29.08 -6.44
CA GLY A 161 4.51 29.14 -4.99
C GLY A 161 3.28 28.71 -4.16
N ASP A 162 2.13 28.43 -4.78
CA ASP A 162 1.00 27.82 -4.07
C ASP A 162 1.28 26.34 -3.75
N ASN A 163 1.19 25.98 -2.47
CA ASN A 163 1.57 24.65 -2.01
C ASN A 163 0.53 23.59 -2.41
N GLU A 164 -0.76 23.94 -2.42
CA GLU A 164 -1.81 22.96 -2.72
C GLU A 164 -1.87 22.65 -4.21
N VAL A 165 -1.74 23.66 -5.07
CA VAL A 165 -1.61 23.46 -6.51
C VAL A 165 -0.39 22.59 -6.83
N ALA A 166 0.75 22.87 -6.20
CA ALA A 166 1.97 22.10 -6.34
C ALA A 166 1.80 20.65 -5.84
N ALA A 167 1.12 20.44 -4.69
CA ALA A 167 0.89 19.12 -4.13
C ALA A 167 -0.02 18.26 -5.02
N PHE A 168 -1.12 18.81 -5.53
CA PHE A 168 -2.00 18.06 -6.44
C PHE A 168 -1.35 17.82 -7.81
N TYR A 169 -0.45 18.70 -8.27
CA TYR A 169 0.36 18.43 -9.45
C TYR A 169 1.36 17.29 -9.20
N SER A 170 2.08 17.31 -8.07
CA SER A 170 2.97 16.22 -7.67
C SER A 170 2.23 14.88 -7.57
N LEU A 171 1.00 14.87 -6.99
CA LEU A 171 0.16 13.68 -6.92
C LEU A 171 -0.27 13.19 -8.31
N ALA A 172 -0.65 14.11 -9.20
CA ALA A 172 -1.02 13.76 -10.57
C ALA A 172 0.15 13.13 -11.34
N LEU A 173 1.37 13.65 -11.17
CA LEU A 173 2.59 13.07 -11.74
C LEU A 173 2.89 11.68 -11.17
N ASN A 174 2.74 11.48 -9.84
CA ASN A 174 2.90 10.18 -9.23
C ASN A 174 1.92 9.16 -9.83
N GLY A 175 0.64 9.51 -9.96
CA GLY A 175 -0.37 8.65 -10.56
C GLY A 175 -0.06 8.33 -12.02
N TRP A 176 0.43 9.29 -12.80
CA TRP A 176 0.80 9.09 -14.19
C TRP A 176 2.11 8.32 -14.36
N GLY A 177 3.15 8.64 -13.56
CA GLY A 177 4.47 8.01 -13.63
C GLY A 177 4.48 6.53 -13.29
N THR A 178 3.57 6.06 -12.43
CA THR A 178 3.46 4.64 -12.07
C THR A 178 2.97 3.76 -13.22
N THR A 179 2.29 4.32 -14.23
CA THR A 179 1.74 3.55 -15.35
C THR A 179 2.81 2.98 -16.28
N ASP A 180 3.92 3.70 -16.47
CA ASP A 180 4.99 3.35 -17.42
C ASP A 180 6.38 3.26 -16.78
N GLN A 181 6.47 3.28 -15.45
CA GLN A 181 7.73 3.32 -14.69
C GLN A 181 8.68 4.46 -15.16
N GLN A 182 8.10 5.61 -15.48
CA GLN A 182 8.86 6.75 -15.99
C GLN A 182 9.59 7.47 -14.85
N THR A 183 10.81 7.06 -14.58
CA THR A 183 11.67 7.61 -13.51
C THR A 183 11.73 9.14 -13.54
N SER A 184 11.82 9.76 -14.71
CA SER A 184 11.89 11.23 -14.84
C SER A 184 10.61 11.94 -14.37
N ILE A 185 9.44 11.33 -14.53
CA ILE A 185 8.16 11.88 -14.05
C ILE A 185 8.11 11.80 -12.52
N LEU A 186 8.52 10.66 -11.95
CA LEU A 186 8.56 10.46 -10.50
C LEU A 186 9.59 11.39 -9.84
N GLU A 187 10.76 11.57 -10.45
CA GLU A 187 11.75 12.55 -9.99
C GLU A 187 11.20 13.99 -10.02
N ALA A 188 10.44 14.36 -11.05
CA ALA A 188 9.78 15.66 -11.12
C ALA A 188 8.73 15.81 -10.00
N ALA A 189 7.94 14.77 -9.72
CA ALA A 189 6.98 14.76 -8.62
C ALA A 189 7.67 14.97 -7.26
N ALA A 190 8.77 14.24 -7.00
CA ALA A 190 9.55 14.38 -5.78
C ALA A 190 10.15 15.78 -5.63
N LYS A 191 10.71 16.34 -6.71
CA LYS A 191 11.28 17.69 -6.71
C LYS A 191 10.24 18.72 -6.28
N ILE A 192 9.04 18.67 -6.83
CA ILE A 192 7.93 19.55 -6.44
C ILE A 192 7.59 19.37 -4.96
N GLY A 193 7.55 18.12 -4.48
CA GLY A 193 7.36 17.83 -3.06
C GLY A 193 8.42 18.50 -2.17
N TYR A 194 9.69 18.42 -2.54
CA TYR A 194 10.77 19.10 -1.80
C TYR A 194 10.66 20.63 -1.84
N GLU A 195 10.24 21.22 -2.94
CA GLU A 195 9.97 22.66 -3.03
C GLU A 195 8.85 23.09 -2.06
N ILE A 196 7.81 22.27 -1.91
CA ILE A 196 6.76 22.51 -0.89
C ILE A 196 7.34 22.43 0.51
N LEU A 197 8.16 21.42 0.82
CA LEU A 197 8.76 21.24 2.16
C LEU A 197 9.71 22.37 2.56
N GLN A 198 10.32 23.09 1.61
CA GLN A 198 11.10 24.31 1.90
C GLN A 198 10.21 25.43 2.45
N ARG A 199 8.96 25.53 2.02
CA ARG A 199 8.01 26.55 2.46
C ARG A 199 7.13 26.09 3.63
N ASN A 200 6.75 24.83 3.63
CA ASN A 200 5.93 24.19 4.67
C ASN A 200 6.48 22.80 5.02
N PRO A 201 7.40 22.69 6.00
CA PRO A 201 8.01 21.41 6.40
C PRO A 201 7.04 20.37 6.98
N LYS A 202 5.79 20.79 7.29
CA LYS A 202 4.75 19.94 7.86
C LYS A 202 3.60 19.64 6.89
N HIS A 203 3.81 19.86 5.58
CA HIS A 203 2.81 19.58 4.57
C HIS A 203 2.66 18.05 4.36
N PRO A 204 1.53 17.41 4.76
CA PRO A 204 1.41 15.95 4.75
C PRO A 204 1.48 15.38 3.33
N GLY A 205 0.83 16.02 2.35
CA GLY A 205 0.87 15.58 0.95
C GLY A 205 2.27 15.60 0.37
N ALA A 206 3.07 16.63 0.64
CA ALA A 206 4.45 16.69 0.14
C ALA A 206 5.32 15.55 0.70
N LEU A 207 5.22 15.29 2.02
CA LEU A 207 5.92 14.17 2.67
C LEU A 207 5.49 12.82 2.06
N HIS A 208 4.20 12.63 1.89
CA HIS A 208 3.61 11.42 1.36
C HIS A 208 4.03 11.14 -0.08
N TYR A 209 3.89 12.14 -0.94
CA TYR A 209 4.12 11.99 -2.40
C TYR A 209 5.60 11.82 -2.75
N ILE A 210 6.53 12.37 -1.96
CA ILE A 210 7.98 12.09 -2.09
C ILE A 210 8.28 10.62 -1.80
N ILE A 211 7.65 10.02 -0.77
CA ILE A 211 7.84 8.61 -0.45
C ILE A 211 7.41 7.75 -1.63
N HIS A 212 6.23 7.99 -2.20
CA HIS A 212 5.75 7.26 -3.36
C HIS A 212 6.61 7.46 -4.62
N ALA A 213 7.09 8.68 -4.86
CA ALA A 213 7.95 8.97 -6.00
C ALA A 213 9.28 8.19 -5.97
N TYR A 214 9.78 7.88 -4.77
CA TYR A 214 11.03 7.16 -4.57
C TYR A 214 10.83 5.74 -4.00
N ASP A 215 9.66 5.16 -4.16
CA ASP A 215 9.34 3.81 -3.69
C ASP A 215 9.98 2.72 -4.57
N HIS A 216 11.30 2.72 -4.60
CA HIS A 216 12.11 1.76 -5.33
C HIS A 216 13.49 1.63 -4.63
N PRO A 217 14.08 0.42 -4.49
CA PRO A 217 15.36 0.22 -3.79
C PRO A 217 16.50 1.12 -4.27
N GLN A 218 16.51 1.46 -5.56
CA GLN A 218 17.52 2.33 -6.15
C GLN A 218 17.41 3.79 -5.67
N PHE A 219 16.20 4.27 -5.34
CA PHE A 219 15.92 5.66 -5.02
C PHE A 219 15.46 5.88 -3.58
N ALA A 220 15.03 4.82 -2.89
CA ALA A 220 14.45 4.91 -1.55
C ALA A 220 15.29 5.67 -0.52
N ALA A 221 16.63 5.63 -0.65
CA ALA A 221 17.54 6.39 0.22
C ALA A 221 17.30 7.89 0.14
N LEU A 222 16.83 8.42 -1.01
CA LEU A 222 16.51 9.83 -1.19
C LEU A 222 15.30 10.26 -0.36
N ALA A 223 14.34 9.35 -0.11
CA ALA A 223 13.15 9.61 0.68
C ALA A 223 13.33 9.35 2.19
N LEU A 224 14.46 8.80 2.66
CA LEU A 224 14.60 8.33 4.05
C LEU A 224 14.32 9.43 5.08
N ALA A 225 14.88 10.62 4.91
CA ALA A 225 14.65 11.75 5.82
C ALA A 225 13.19 12.23 5.81
N THR A 226 12.52 12.10 4.69
CA THR A 226 11.09 12.42 4.54
C THR A 226 10.21 11.36 5.23
N ALA A 227 10.53 10.09 5.04
CA ALA A 227 9.88 8.97 5.71
C ALA A 227 9.99 9.08 7.24
N ASP A 228 11.18 9.38 7.77
CA ASP A 228 11.41 9.56 9.22
C ASP A 228 10.57 10.71 9.82
N LYS A 229 10.11 11.68 9.01
CA LYS A 229 9.31 12.83 9.45
C LYS A 229 7.81 12.61 9.34
N TYR A 230 7.34 11.85 8.34
CA TYR A 230 5.93 11.85 7.98
C TYR A 230 5.01 11.37 9.12
N ALA A 231 5.34 10.25 9.77
CA ALA A 231 4.60 9.74 10.91
C ALA A 231 4.56 10.71 12.11
N LEU A 232 5.56 11.58 12.25
CA LEU A 232 5.62 12.61 13.30
C LEU A 232 4.74 13.82 12.96
N VAL A 233 4.53 14.09 11.69
CA VAL A 233 3.71 15.23 11.20
C VAL A 233 2.23 14.89 11.21
N ALA A 234 1.85 13.67 10.86
CA ALA A 234 0.46 13.22 10.79
C ALA A 234 0.19 11.94 11.62
N PRO A 235 0.46 11.97 12.95
CA PRO A 235 0.34 10.77 13.81
C PRO A 235 -1.10 10.28 14.00
N ASP A 236 -2.11 11.09 13.66
CA ASP A 236 -3.52 10.71 13.77
C ASP A 236 -4.09 10.09 12.48
N ALA A 237 -3.27 9.97 11.43
CA ALA A 237 -3.61 9.28 10.18
C ALA A 237 -2.95 7.89 10.13
N GLY A 238 -3.74 6.83 10.16
CA GLY A 238 -3.24 5.44 10.16
C GLY A 238 -2.36 5.12 8.96
N HIS A 239 -2.73 5.63 7.78
CA HIS A 239 -1.95 5.48 6.56
C HIS A 239 -0.62 6.26 6.62
N ALA A 240 -0.59 7.47 7.19
CA ALA A 240 0.64 8.24 7.37
C ALA A 240 1.65 7.54 8.31
N LEU A 241 1.14 6.78 9.28
CA LEU A 241 1.96 5.94 10.15
C LEU A 241 2.55 4.72 9.42
N HIS A 242 1.85 4.19 8.41
CA HIS A 242 2.33 3.09 7.56
C HIS A 242 3.33 3.55 6.50
N MET A 243 3.11 4.70 5.88
CA MET A 243 3.84 5.15 4.70
C MET A 243 5.38 5.15 4.79
N PRO A 244 6.01 5.49 5.94
CA PRO A 244 7.46 5.36 6.07
C PRO A 244 7.98 3.97 5.75
N THR A 245 7.16 2.93 5.93
CA THR A 245 7.56 1.54 5.69
C THR A 245 7.84 1.22 4.22
N HIS A 246 7.30 1.97 3.28
CA HIS A 246 7.65 1.88 1.86
C HIS A 246 9.15 2.10 1.67
N THR A 247 9.68 3.22 2.17
CA THR A 247 11.10 3.52 2.15
C THR A 247 11.92 2.52 2.99
N TYR A 248 11.46 2.19 4.20
CA TYR A 248 12.19 1.29 5.09
C TYR A 248 12.31 -0.12 4.53
N LEU A 249 11.24 -0.66 3.92
CA LEU A 249 11.24 -1.99 3.31
C LEU A 249 12.16 -2.02 2.09
N ALA A 250 12.08 -1.02 1.21
CA ALA A 250 12.94 -0.91 0.04
C ALA A 250 14.43 -0.82 0.40
N LEU A 251 14.76 -0.35 1.61
CA LEU A 251 16.13 -0.29 2.17
C LEU A 251 16.46 -1.49 3.07
N GLY A 252 15.53 -2.39 3.34
CA GLY A 252 15.72 -3.53 4.24
C GLY A 252 15.93 -3.15 5.71
N LEU A 253 15.30 -2.05 6.18
CA LEU A 253 15.36 -1.54 7.56
C LEU A 253 14.24 -2.16 8.40
N TRP A 254 14.35 -3.46 8.67
CA TRP A 254 13.26 -4.29 9.20
C TRP A 254 12.71 -3.83 10.56
N ASP A 255 13.56 -3.34 11.46
CA ASP A 255 13.11 -2.81 12.75
C ASP A 255 12.21 -1.59 12.58
N LYS A 256 12.54 -0.69 11.63
CA LYS A 256 11.71 0.46 11.31
C LYS A 256 10.39 0.04 10.61
N VAL A 257 10.42 -0.98 9.74
CA VAL A 257 9.21 -1.55 9.13
C VAL A 257 8.25 -2.07 10.18
N VAL A 258 8.77 -2.85 11.14
CA VAL A 258 7.96 -3.42 12.22
C VAL A 258 7.39 -2.31 13.11
N ASN A 259 8.23 -1.43 13.63
CA ASN A 259 7.81 -0.38 14.56
C ASN A 259 6.73 0.53 13.96
N SER A 260 6.90 0.98 12.72
CA SER A 260 5.96 1.85 12.03
C SER A 260 4.61 1.17 11.80
N ASN A 261 4.62 -0.09 11.37
CA ASN A 261 3.39 -0.83 11.13
C ASN A 261 2.68 -1.30 12.43
N GLU A 262 3.40 -1.55 13.53
CA GLU A 262 2.78 -1.79 14.84
C GLU A 262 1.96 -0.57 15.29
N VAL A 263 2.51 0.64 15.13
CA VAL A 263 1.83 1.90 15.46
C VAL A 263 0.64 2.14 14.54
N SER A 264 0.82 1.96 13.21
CA SER A 264 -0.26 2.07 12.23
C SER A 264 -1.41 1.11 12.54
N TRP A 265 -1.10 -0.16 12.81
CA TRP A 265 -2.11 -1.16 13.15
C TRP A 265 -2.89 -0.82 14.41
N ALA A 266 -2.22 -0.33 15.45
CA ALA A 266 -2.87 0.13 16.69
C ALA A 266 -3.81 1.34 16.42
N ALA A 267 -3.40 2.28 15.59
CA ALA A 267 -4.23 3.43 15.20
C ALA A 267 -5.49 3.01 14.44
N GLU A 268 -5.35 2.06 13.49
CA GLU A 268 -6.49 1.51 12.74
C GLU A 268 -7.48 0.75 13.63
N GLN A 269 -6.98 -0.03 14.58
CA GLN A 269 -7.84 -0.69 15.57
C GLN A 269 -8.57 0.33 16.45
N ALA A 270 -7.89 1.37 16.92
CA ALA A 270 -8.51 2.44 17.70
C ALA A 270 -9.57 3.20 16.87
N ARG A 271 -9.30 3.46 15.59
CA ARG A 271 -10.26 4.07 14.64
C ARG A 271 -11.50 3.18 14.47
N MET A 272 -11.29 1.89 14.21
CA MET A 272 -12.38 0.91 14.05
C MET A 272 -13.29 0.89 15.28
N HIS A 273 -12.73 0.82 16.48
CA HIS A 273 -13.50 0.83 17.74
C HIS A 273 -14.23 2.15 17.97
N ARG A 274 -13.56 3.29 17.79
CA ARG A 274 -14.14 4.62 17.98
C ARG A 274 -15.33 4.88 17.06
N LYS A 275 -15.22 4.46 15.79
CA LYS A 275 -16.26 4.63 14.77
C LYS A 275 -17.25 3.46 14.70
N LYS A 276 -17.05 2.40 15.49
CA LYS A 276 -17.86 1.18 15.49
C LYS A 276 -17.96 0.52 14.10
N LEU A 277 -16.83 0.50 13.39
CA LEU A 277 -16.70 -0.12 12.08
C LEU A 277 -16.47 -1.63 12.22
N ASP A 278 -16.72 -2.37 11.17
CA ASP A 278 -16.37 -3.80 11.13
C ASP A 278 -14.87 -3.99 10.81
N ASN A 279 -14.41 -5.23 10.92
CA ASN A 279 -12.99 -5.55 10.72
C ASN A 279 -12.49 -5.33 9.29
N ASP A 280 -13.38 -5.19 8.30
CA ASP A 280 -12.98 -4.90 6.93
C ASP A 280 -12.50 -3.45 6.74
N ALA A 281 -12.76 -2.58 7.72
CA ALA A 281 -12.20 -1.23 7.77
C ALA A 281 -10.73 -1.18 8.25
N LEU A 282 -10.16 -2.30 8.75
CA LEU A 282 -8.78 -2.36 9.22
C LEU A 282 -7.76 -2.27 8.08
N GLY A 283 -6.59 -1.75 8.34
CA GLY A 283 -5.48 -1.60 7.41
C GLY A 283 -4.77 -2.92 7.07
N TYR A 284 -5.44 -3.88 6.42
CA TYR A 284 -4.86 -5.20 6.10
C TYR A 284 -3.59 -5.13 5.27
N HIS A 285 -3.41 -4.06 4.47
CA HIS A 285 -2.18 -3.83 3.72
C HIS A 285 -0.98 -3.62 4.66
N ALA A 286 -1.08 -2.68 5.60
CA ALA A 286 -0.07 -2.44 6.64
C ALA A 286 0.14 -3.69 7.52
N TYR A 287 -0.93 -4.45 7.80
CA TYR A 287 -0.87 -5.69 8.55
C TYR A 287 -0.05 -6.77 7.84
N HIS A 288 -0.20 -6.94 6.53
CA HIS A 288 0.63 -7.85 5.73
C HIS A 288 2.11 -7.43 5.75
N TRP A 289 2.41 -6.12 5.65
CA TRP A 289 3.77 -5.62 5.71
C TRP A 289 4.41 -5.81 7.09
N LEU A 290 3.62 -5.65 8.16
CA LEU A 290 4.05 -5.98 9.52
C LEU A 290 4.43 -7.45 9.66
N GLN A 291 3.61 -8.36 9.14
CA GLN A 291 3.93 -9.79 9.13
C GLN A 291 5.25 -10.08 8.41
N TYR A 292 5.43 -9.46 7.24
CA TYR A 292 6.66 -9.62 6.47
C TYR A 292 7.88 -9.11 7.24
N GLY A 293 7.77 -7.94 7.88
CA GLY A 293 8.82 -7.42 8.76
C GLY A 293 9.20 -8.38 9.88
N TYR A 294 8.21 -8.97 10.58
CA TYR A 294 8.49 -9.99 11.60
C TYR A 294 9.21 -11.22 11.03
N LEU A 295 8.84 -11.66 9.83
CA LEU A 295 9.50 -12.80 9.18
C LEU A 295 10.94 -12.49 8.81
N GLN A 296 11.23 -11.26 8.36
CA GLN A 296 12.60 -10.81 8.11
C GLN A 296 13.45 -10.74 9.40
N GLN A 297 12.84 -10.42 10.54
CA GLN A 297 13.48 -10.48 11.86
C GLN A 297 13.57 -11.92 12.43
N GLY A 298 13.06 -12.93 11.73
CA GLY A 298 12.99 -14.31 12.23
C GLY A 298 11.91 -14.54 13.30
N ASN A 299 11.02 -13.59 13.55
CA ASN A 299 9.94 -13.72 14.54
C ASN A 299 8.72 -14.47 13.97
N THR A 300 8.92 -15.75 13.67
CA THR A 300 7.89 -16.62 13.08
C THR A 300 6.68 -16.81 13.99
N LYS A 301 6.84 -16.71 15.32
CA LYS A 301 5.73 -16.81 16.27
C LYS A 301 4.72 -15.67 16.12
N LYS A 302 5.20 -14.42 16.09
CA LYS A 302 4.33 -13.26 15.85
C LYS A 302 3.68 -13.34 14.47
N ALA A 303 4.47 -13.65 13.44
CA ALA A 303 3.98 -13.80 12.07
C ALA A 303 2.89 -14.89 11.95
N ARG A 304 3.02 -16.01 12.66
CA ARG A 304 2.00 -17.06 12.71
C ARG A 304 0.71 -16.59 13.37
N ALA A 305 0.79 -15.91 14.50
CA ALA A 305 -0.38 -15.36 15.19
C ALA A 305 -1.16 -14.40 14.28
N MET A 306 -0.47 -13.67 13.40
CA MET A 306 -1.11 -12.78 12.42
C MET A 306 -1.88 -13.55 11.33
N VAL A 307 -1.39 -14.72 10.91
CA VAL A 307 -2.14 -15.62 10.01
C VAL A 307 -3.46 -16.06 10.68
N ASP A 308 -3.39 -16.46 11.95
CA ASP A 308 -4.56 -16.91 12.70
C ASP A 308 -5.58 -15.77 12.91
N SER A 309 -5.10 -14.55 13.20
CA SER A 309 -5.96 -13.36 13.28
C SER A 309 -6.60 -13.01 11.94
N MET A 310 -5.84 -13.04 10.83
CA MET A 310 -6.38 -12.75 9.51
C MET A 310 -7.42 -13.80 9.07
N ARG A 311 -7.21 -15.05 9.45
CA ARG A 311 -8.21 -16.12 9.25
C ARG A 311 -9.51 -15.80 9.99
N TYR A 312 -9.43 -15.33 11.23
CA TYR A 312 -10.59 -14.89 12.00
C TYR A 312 -11.30 -13.72 11.28
N PHE A 313 -10.57 -12.68 10.87
CA PHE A 313 -11.16 -11.52 10.17
C PHE A 313 -11.82 -11.90 8.85
N SER A 314 -11.14 -12.72 8.04
CA SER A 314 -11.66 -13.18 6.75
C SER A 314 -12.90 -14.07 6.89
N ASN A 315 -13.00 -14.87 7.96
CA ASN A 315 -14.19 -15.69 8.24
C ASN A 315 -15.35 -14.85 8.77
N ALA A 316 -15.07 -13.84 9.59
CA ALA A 316 -16.10 -12.96 10.16
C ALA A 316 -16.74 -12.08 9.08
N LYS A 317 -15.96 -11.59 8.11
CA LYS A 317 -16.45 -10.84 6.95
C LYS A 317 -15.65 -11.22 5.70
N PRO A 318 -16.10 -12.18 4.90
CA PRO A 318 -15.36 -12.73 3.76
C PRO A 318 -15.45 -11.84 2.51
N SER A 319 -15.11 -10.55 2.64
CA SER A 319 -14.99 -9.65 1.49
C SER A 319 -13.86 -10.10 0.55
N PRO A 320 -13.86 -9.74 -0.74
CA PRO A 320 -12.74 -9.99 -1.65
C PRO A 320 -11.42 -9.46 -1.09
N ARG A 321 -11.45 -8.30 -0.42
CA ARG A 321 -10.29 -7.69 0.23
C ARG A 321 -9.75 -8.54 1.38
N ALA A 322 -10.61 -8.98 2.30
CA ALA A 322 -10.22 -9.83 3.43
C ALA A 322 -9.68 -11.18 2.96
N ARG A 323 -10.30 -11.81 1.95
CA ARG A 323 -9.87 -13.09 1.39
C ARG A 323 -8.51 -12.96 0.66
N SER A 324 -8.30 -11.89 -0.10
CA SER A 324 -7.00 -11.63 -0.74
C SER A 324 -5.89 -11.47 0.29
N HIS A 325 -6.12 -10.70 1.36
CA HIS A 325 -5.13 -10.54 2.42
C HIS A 325 -4.91 -11.81 3.23
N MET A 326 -5.94 -12.66 3.39
CA MET A 326 -5.75 -14.00 3.97
C MET A 326 -4.78 -14.84 3.12
N ILE A 327 -4.93 -14.80 1.79
CA ILE A 327 -4.00 -15.47 0.88
C ILE A 327 -2.59 -14.86 1.03
N PHE A 328 -2.45 -13.54 1.09
CA PHE A 328 -1.15 -12.88 1.20
C PHE A 328 -0.42 -13.28 2.48
N LEU A 329 -1.08 -13.19 3.64
CA LEU A 329 -0.45 -13.55 4.91
C LEU A 329 -0.10 -15.04 4.96
N LYS A 330 -0.99 -15.92 4.47
CA LYS A 330 -0.75 -17.36 4.36
C LYS A 330 0.48 -17.64 3.50
N THR A 331 0.51 -17.10 2.29
CA THR A 331 1.55 -17.43 1.31
C THR A 331 2.91 -16.84 1.69
N THR A 332 2.94 -15.61 2.22
CA THR A 332 4.14 -14.99 2.75
C THR A 332 4.72 -15.79 3.93
N TYR A 333 3.87 -16.22 4.87
CA TYR A 333 4.31 -17.04 6.00
C TYR A 333 4.95 -18.36 5.54
N LEU A 334 4.27 -19.10 4.67
CA LEU A 334 4.76 -20.40 4.17
C LEU A 334 6.09 -20.25 3.42
N THR A 335 6.21 -19.21 2.59
CA THR A 335 7.42 -18.98 1.80
C THR A 335 8.60 -18.54 2.64
N GLU A 336 8.40 -17.60 3.57
CA GLU A 336 9.48 -17.08 4.40
C GLU A 336 9.92 -18.05 5.52
N THR A 337 9.08 -19.04 5.85
CA THR A 337 9.46 -20.14 6.75
C THR A 337 9.98 -21.36 6.00
N ASN A 338 9.79 -21.41 4.68
CA ASN A 338 10.06 -22.56 3.82
C ASN A 338 9.41 -23.87 4.32
N ASP A 339 8.27 -23.75 5.02
CA ASP A 339 7.53 -24.88 5.58
C ASP A 339 6.11 -24.92 5.04
N TYR A 340 5.95 -25.60 3.91
CA TYR A 340 4.67 -25.71 3.20
C TYR A 340 3.82 -26.90 3.68
N THR A 341 4.26 -27.65 4.68
CA THR A 341 3.58 -28.84 5.22
C THR A 341 2.85 -28.55 6.54
N THR A 342 2.95 -27.33 7.09
CA THR A 342 2.23 -26.94 8.30
C THR A 342 0.73 -26.79 8.07
N GLY A 343 -0.05 -26.77 9.17
CA GLY A 343 -1.49 -26.49 9.15
C GLY A 343 -1.88 -25.11 8.56
N VAL A 344 -0.91 -24.20 8.33
CA VAL A 344 -1.15 -22.96 7.57
C VAL A 344 -1.42 -23.28 6.10
N ALA A 345 -0.74 -24.25 5.52
CA ALA A 345 -0.96 -24.67 4.14
C ALA A 345 -2.38 -25.23 3.91
N ASP A 346 -3.01 -25.77 4.97
CA ASP A 346 -4.36 -26.36 4.91
C ASP A 346 -5.48 -25.32 5.01
N ILE A 347 -5.15 -24.02 5.26
CA ILE A 347 -6.14 -22.95 5.27
C ILE A 347 -6.69 -22.77 3.86
N THR A 348 -7.98 -23.06 3.68
CA THR A 348 -8.69 -22.86 2.42
C THR A 348 -9.28 -21.46 2.36
N VAL A 349 -9.24 -20.84 1.19
CA VAL A 349 -9.82 -19.50 0.92
C VAL A 349 -10.60 -19.59 -0.38
N GLU A 350 -11.87 -19.14 -0.38
CA GLU A 350 -12.62 -18.98 -1.62
C GLU A 350 -11.96 -17.89 -2.49
N GLN A 351 -11.55 -18.26 -3.71
CA GLN A 351 -10.69 -17.39 -4.52
C GLN A 351 -11.22 -17.14 -5.95
N LYS A 352 -12.34 -17.75 -6.34
CA LYS A 352 -12.81 -17.77 -7.74
C LYS A 352 -13.04 -16.36 -8.31
N ASP A 353 -13.47 -15.41 -7.49
CA ASP A 353 -13.75 -14.01 -7.84
C ASP A 353 -12.58 -13.06 -7.54
N LEU A 354 -11.44 -13.58 -7.05
CA LEU A 354 -10.27 -12.77 -6.76
C LEU A 354 -9.40 -12.56 -8.02
N ASN A 355 -8.58 -11.50 -7.97
CA ASN A 355 -7.59 -11.24 -9.02
C ASN A 355 -6.63 -12.42 -9.20
N ILE A 356 -6.14 -12.64 -10.42
CA ILE A 356 -5.21 -13.73 -10.76
C ILE A 356 -3.93 -13.67 -9.92
N SER A 357 -3.46 -12.49 -9.51
CA SER A 357 -2.27 -12.37 -8.64
C SER A 357 -2.49 -13.06 -7.28
N SER A 358 -3.67 -12.90 -6.67
CA SER A 358 -4.02 -13.60 -5.43
C SER A 358 -4.17 -15.12 -5.63
N ARG A 359 -4.85 -15.52 -6.71
CA ARG A 359 -5.07 -16.93 -7.03
C ARG A 359 -3.75 -17.65 -7.32
N ALA A 360 -2.87 -17.04 -8.12
CA ALA A 360 -1.56 -17.59 -8.48
C ALA A 360 -0.67 -17.82 -7.26
N ARG A 361 -0.66 -16.91 -6.28
CA ARG A 361 0.04 -17.10 -5.00
C ARG A 361 -0.46 -18.33 -4.25
N ASN A 362 -1.79 -18.51 -4.19
CA ASN A 362 -2.37 -19.66 -3.50
C ASN A 362 -2.07 -20.98 -4.22
N TYR A 363 -2.14 -21.00 -5.56
CA TYR A 363 -1.69 -22.16 -6.36
C TYR A 363 -0.20 -22.44 -6.18
N PHE A 364 0.63 -21.39 -6.15
CA PHE A 364 2.07 -21.55 -5.96
C PHE A 364 2.40 -22.27 -4.65
N VAL A 365 1.87 -21.82 -3.51
CA VAL A 365 2.15 -22.49 -2.22
C VAL A 365 1.51 -23.87 -2.12
N THR A 366 0.40 -24.12 -2.81
CA THR A 366 -0.18 -25.46 -2.94
C THR A 366 0.76 -26.38 -3.74
N GLY A 367 1.31 -25.88 -4.85
CA GLY A 367 2.31 -26.62 -5.65
C GLY A 367 3.61 -26.90 -4.88
N MET A 368 4.08 -25.92 -4.09
CA MET A 368 5.23 -26.09 -3.20
C MET A 368 5.00 -27.18 -2.14
N LYS A 369 3.80 -27.24 -1.57
CA LYS A 369 3.39 -28.33 -0.66
C LYS A 369 3.49 -29.69 -1.35
N GLU A 370 2.90 -29.84 -2.53
CA GLU A 370 2.92 -31.11 -3.27
C GLU A 370 4.35 -31.50 -3.70
N TYR A 371 5.17 -30.51 -4.04
CA TYR A 371 6.60 -30.73 -4.30
C TYR A 371 7.33 -31.28 -3.06
N GLN A 372 7.18 -30.64 -1.89
CA GLN A 372 7.82 -31.11 -0.64
C GLN A 372 7.34 -32.51 -0.21
N LEU A 373 6.08 -32.84 -0.50
CA LEU A 373 5.52 -34.17 -0.26
C LEU A 373 5.94 -35.22 -1.28
N GLY A 374 6.66 -34.82 -2.34
CA GLY A 374 7.05 -35.73 -3.44
C GLY A 374 5.88 -36.16 -4.34
N ASN A 375 4.75 -35.46 -4.32
CA ASN A 375 3.52 -35.82 -5.01
C ASN A 375 3.48 -35.20 -6.43
N ALA A 376 4.20 -35.82 -7.38
CA ALA A 376 4.33 -35.28 -8.72
C ALA A 376 3.00 -35.14 -9.49
N ALA A 377 2.04 -36.05 -9.27
CA ALA A 377 0.74 -36.00 -9.97
C ALA A 377 -0.12 -34.84 -9.47
N ALA A 378 -0.14 -34.59 -8.17
CA ALA A 378 -0.86 -33.44 -7.60
C ALA A 378 -0.18 -32.12 -7.99
N LEU A 379 1.16 -32.06 -8.00
CA LEU A 379 1.90 -30.89 -8.50
C LEU A 379 1.52 -30.58 -9.96
N GLU A 380 1.44 -31.59 -10.83
CA GLU A 380 1.02 -31.40 -12.23
C GLU A 380 -0.39 -30.84 -12.33
N THR A 381 -1.32 -31.34 -11.51
CA THR A 381 -2.70 -30.85 -11.46
C THR A 381 -2.74 -29.36 -11.08
N VAL A 382 -2.00 -28.95 -10.06
CA VAL A 382 -1.91 -27.54 -9.62
C VAL A 382 -1.31 -26.65 -10.72
N ILE A 383 -0.26 -27.10 -11.39
CA ILE A 383 0.37 -26.37 -12.51
C ILE A 383 -0.65 -26.16 -13.65
N LEU A 384 -1.40 -27.20 -14.02
CA LEU A 384 -2.40 -27.10 -15.09
C LEU A 384 -3.56 -26.16 -14.72
N GLN A 385 -3.99 -26.18 -13.47
CA GLN A 385 -5.01 -25.23 -12.97
C GLN A 385 -4.52 -23.80 -13.05
N LEU A 386 -3.32 -23.49 -12.54
CA LEU A 386 -2.74 -22.14 -12.60
C LEU A 386 -2.59 -21.67 -14.05
N ALA A 387 -2.06 -22.53 -14.93
CA ALA A 387 -1.89 -22.21 -16.35
C ALA A 387 -3.24 -21.93 -17.04
N GLY A 388 -4.25 -22.74 -16.77
CA GLY A 388 -5.60 -22.57 -17.34
C GLY A 388 -6.24 -21.26 -16.91
N GLU A 389 -6.15 -20.89 -15.62
CA GLU A 389 -6.70 -19.65 -15.13
C GLU A 389 -5.94 -18.44 -15.66
N ARG A 390 -4.60 -18.49 -15.73
CA ARG A 390 -3.80 -17.41 -16.32
C ARG A 390 -4.17 -17.17 -17.79
N LEU A 391 -4.27 -18.23 -18.61
CA LEU A 391 -4.65 -18.13 -20.02
C LEU A 391 -6.07 -17.55 -20.19
N LEU A 392 -7.01 -17.90 -19.30
CA LEU A 392 -8.35 -17.33 -19.31
C LEU A 392 -8.32 -15.82 -19.02
N GLU A 393 -7.51 -15.37 -18.07
CA GLU A 393 -7.38 -13.93 -17.76
C GLU A 393 -6.63 -13.19 -18.88
N GLU A 394 -5.63 -13.79 -19.51
CA GLU A 394 -4.97 -13.24 -20.71
C GLU A 394 -5.98 -13.01 -21.85
N ALA A 395 -6.86 -13.97 -22.12
CA ALA A 395 -7.90 -13.84 -23.13
C ALA A 395 -8.90 -12.72 -22.79
N LYS A 396 -9.32 -12.61 -21.51
CA LYS A 396 -10.19 -11.51 -21.07
C LYS A 396 -9.52 -10.15 -21.17
N ALA A 397 -8.23 -10.07 -20.87
CA ALA A 397 -7.46 -8.83 -20.96
C ALA A 397 -7.27 -8.39 -22.43
N ALA A 398 -7.02 -9.34 -23.35
CA ALA A 398 -6.90 -9.06 -24.78
C ALA A 398 -8.19 -8.51 -25.39
N ASP A 399 -9.36 -9.00 -24.95
CA ASP A 399 -10.68 -8.55 -25.43
C ASP A 399 -11.03 -7.13 -24.94
N LYS A 400 -10.59 -6.72 -23.75
CA LYS A 400 -10.98 -5.45 -23.12
C LYS A 400 -9.88 -4.38 -23.09
N GLY A 401 -8.71 -4.66 -23.61
CA GLY A 401 -7.50 -3.84 -23.45
C GLY A 401 -6.89 -3.95 -22.05
N ILE A 402 -5.58 -4.18 -21.98
CA ILE A 402 -4.83 -4.31 -20.73
C ILE A 402 -4.63 -2.93 -20.11
N ARG A 403 -4.99 -2.78 -18.83
CA ARG A 403 -4.60 -1.62 -18.00
C ARG A 403 -3.41 -1.99 -17.14
N ILE A 404 -2.51 -1.05 -16.97
CA ILE A 404 -1.26 -1.22 -16.22
C ILE A 404 -1.51 -0.78 -14.77
N CYS A 405 -0.97 -1.53 -13.82
CA CYS A 405 -0.89 -1.29 -12.37
C CYS A 405 -2.19 -1.16 -11.56
N GLY A 406 -2.22 -1.72 -10.36
CA GLY A 406 -3.18 -1.42 -9.36
C GLY A 406 -3.58 -2.48 -8.34
N ASN A 407 -4.70 -2.29 -7.72
CA ASN A 407 -5.16 -2.89 -6.48
C ASN A 407 -5.60 -4.35 -6.64
N VAL A 408 -5.40 -5.14 -5.58
CA VAL A 408 -5.79 -6.54 -5.42
C VAL A 408 -7.29 -6.83 -5.58
N ASN A 409 -8.12 -5.80 -5.54
CA ASN A 409 -9.58 -5.91 -5.67
C ASN A 409 -10.11 -5.72 -7.11
N ARG A 410 -9.21 -5.54 -8.10
CA ARG A 410 -9.64 -5.32 -9.50
C ARG A 410 -10.20 -6.58 -10.14
N SER A 411 -11.27 -6.38 -10.91
CA SER A 411 -11.90 -7.44 -11.67
C SER A 411 -11.13 -7.90 -12.92
N LEU A 412 -10.17 -7.08 -13.42
CA LEU A 412 -9.36 -7.40 -14.59
C LEU A 412 -7.88 -7.50 -14.21
N ALA A 413 -7.22 -8.55 -14.73
CA ALA A 413 -5.79 -8.73 -14.58
C ALA A 413 -5.02 -7.64 -15.34
N THR A 414 -3.93 -7.14 -14.73
CA THR A 414 -2.96 -6.30 -15.43
C THR A 414 -1.91 -7.16 -16.13
N LYS A 415 -1.11 -6.52 -16.99
CA LYS A 415 0.07 -7.17 -17.58
C LYS A 415 1.02 -7.69 -16.48
N THR A 416 1.22 -6.92 -15.42
CA THR A 416 2.07 -7.32 -14.28
C THR A 416 1.49 -8.54 -13.57
N ASP A 417 0.19 -8.55 -13.25
CA ASP A 417 -0.47 -9.70 -12.61
C ASP A 417 -0.28 -11.00 -13.43
N LEU A 418 -0.39 -10.89 -14.76
CA LEU A 418 -0.20 -12.03 -15.67
C LEU A 418 1.25 -12.50 -15.74
N LEU A 419 2.23 -11.59 -15.74
CA LEU A 419 3.65 -11.91 -15.70
C LEU A 419 4.05 -12.60 -14.39
N GLU A 420 3.53 -12.12 -13.26
CA GLU A 420 3.74 -12.73 -11.94
C GLU A 420 3.16 -14.16 -11.88
N ALA A 421 1.93 -14.35 -12.38
CA ALA A 421 1.32 -15.68 -12.46
C ALA A 421 2.12 -16.61 -13.36
N ALA A 422 2.58 -16.13 -14.54
CA ALA A 422 3.43 -16.90 -15.45
C ALA A 422 4.78 -17.26 -14.81
N THR A 423 5.36 -16.35 -14.03
CA THR A 423 6.60 -16.59 -13.30
C THR A 423 6.42 -17.72 -12.29
N MET A 424 5.37 -17.66 -11.46
CA MET A 424 5.08 -18.71 -10.47
C MET A 424 4.75 -20.06 -11.13
N GLU A 425 4.06 -20.06 -12.27
CA GLU A 425 3.85 -21.26 -13.07
C GLU A 425 5.18 -21.88 -13.54
N LYS A 426 6.10 -21.06 -14.07
CA LYS A 426 7.42 -21.53 -14.53
C LYS A 426 8.26 -22.09 -13.39
N GLN A 427 8.21 -21.46 -12.21
CA GLN A 427 8.88 -21.97 -11.02
C GLN A 427 8.39 -23.37 -10.63
N LEU A 428 7.08 -23.60 -10.60
CA LEU A 428 6.52 -24.91 -10.29
C LEU A 428 6.86 -25.95 -11.37
N ARG A 429 6.88 -25.57 -12.65
CA ARG A 429 7.32 -26.44 -13.76
C ARG A 429 8.80 -26.80 -13.65
N ALA A 430 9.65 -25.88 -13.20
CA ALA A 430 11.07 -26.16 -12.97
C ALA A 430 11.24 -27.24 -11.88
N LEU A 431 10.50 -27.11 -10.76
CA LEU A 431 10.50 -28.13 -9.72
C LEU A 431 9.97 -29.49 -10.21
N GLN A 432 8.93 -29.49 -11.04
CA GLN A 432 8.39 -30.70 -11.64
C GLN A 432 9.45 -31.40 -12.54
N ALA A 433 10.18 -30.64 -13.37
CA ALA A 433 11.26 -31.16 -14.17
C ALA A 433 12.39 -31.74 -13.31
N TRP A 434 12.73 -31.04 -12.21
CA TRP A 434 13.70 -31.52 -11.23
C TRP A 434 13.27 -32.83 -10.55
N MET A 435 12.01 -32.97 -10.15
CA MET A 435 11.48 -34.26 -9.65
C MET A 435 11.61 -35.40 -10.65
N LYS A 436 11.48 -35.11 -11.95
CA LYS A 436 11.67 -36.05 -13.06
C LYS A 436 13.14 -36.32 -13.39
N LYS A 437 14.09 -35.74 -12.63
CA LYS A 437 15.54 -35.81 -12.87
C LYS A 437 16.01 -35.17 -14.18
N ASP A 438 15.20 -34.32 -14.79
CA ASP A 438 15.55 -33.55 -15.99
C ASP A 438 16.17 -32.20 -15.56
N THR A 439 17.46 -32.26 -15.24
CA THR A 439 18.24 -31.09 -14.78
C THR A 439 18.29 -29.99 -15.85
N ALA A 440 18.39 -30.34 -17.13
CA ALA A 440 18.48 -29.39 -18.22
C ALA A 440 17.17 -28.61 -18.40
N ALA A 441 16.02 -29.30 -18.36
CA ALA A 441 14.71 -28.67 -18.42
C ALA A 441 14.45 -27.81 -17.16
N ALA A 442 14.84 -28.30 -15.98
CA ALA A 442 14.70 -27.53 -14.73
C ALA A 442 15.48 -26.22 -14.81
N GLU A 443 16.75 -26.24 -15.20
CA GLU A 443 17.59 -25.06 -15.33
C GLU A 443 17.01 -24.05 -16.34
N LYS A 444 16.61 -24.55 -17.53
CA LYS A 444 15.96 -23.69 -18.54
C LYS A 444 14.74 -22.95 -17.97
N LEU A 445 13.88 -23.66 -17.25
CA LEU A 445 12.65 -23.10 -16.66
C LEU A 445 12.94 -22.11 -15.54
N PHE A 446 13.97 -22.32 -14.70
CA PHE A 446 14.40 -21.34 -13.72
C PHE A 446 14.92 -20.06 -14.38
N LYS A 447 15.71 -20.17 -15.45
CA LYS A 447 16.18 -19.00 -16.24
C LYS A 447 15.00 -18.26 -16.89
N GLU A 448 14.02 -18.97 -17.43
CA GLU A 448 12.79 -18.35 -17.95
C GLU A 448 12.00 -17.63 -16.85
N ALA A 449 11.88 -18.21 -15.64
CA ALA A 449 11.21 -17.60 -14.51
C ALA A 449 11.92 -16.32 -14.04
N THR A 450 13.27 -16.32 -13.99
CA THR A 450 14.03 -15.10 -13.64
C THR A 450 13.87 -14.00 -14.69
N ALA A 451 13.84 -14.36 -15.98
CA ALA A 451 13.61 -13.40 -17.06
C ALA A 451 12.20 -12.77 -17.00
N LEU A 452 11.16 -13.59 -16.76
CA LEU A 452 9.79 -13.09 -16.56
C LEU A 452 9.68 -12.18 -15.33
N HIS A 453 10.28 -12.57 -14.21
CA HIS A 453 10.29 -11.76 -12.99
C HIS A 453 10.99 -10.43 -13.21
N THR A 454 12.09 -10.39 -13.95
CA THR A 454 12.76 -9.13 -14.32
C THR A 454 11.85 -8.24 -15.19
N SER A 455 11.11 -8.84 -16.13
CA SER A 455 10.21 -8.10 -17.04
C SER A 455 8.93 -7.60 -16.37
N SER A 456 8.53 -8.15 -15.21
CA SER A 456 7.39 -7.62 -14.44
C SER A 456 7.68 -6.27 -13.75
N GLY A 457 8.95 -5.90 -13.66
CA GLY A 457 9.40 -4.70 -12.98
C GLY A 457 9.47 -4.87 -11.45
N TYR A 458 9.82 -3.78 -10.77
CA TYR A 458 9.79 -3.74 -9.31
C TYR A 458 8.36 -3.51 -8.81
N SER A 459 7.94 -4.31 -7.84
CA SER A 459 6.70 -4.12 -7.10
C SER A 459 7.05 -3.81 -5.65
N TYR A 460 6.57 -2.68 -5.14
CA TYR A 460 6.84 -2.28 -3.76
C TYR A 460 6.14 -3.19 -2.75
N GLY A 461 6.77 -3.35 -1.57
CA GLY A 461 6.23 -4.17 -0.48
C GLY A 461 6.74 -5.60 -0.44
N PRO A 462 6.05 -6.50 0.29
CA PRO A 462 6.35 -7.92 0.27
C PRO A 462 6.28 -8.50 -1.15
N PRO A 463 7.15 -9.45 -1.53
CA PRO A 463 7.23 -9.96 -2.90
C PRO A 463 5.89 -10.37 -3.48
N THR A 464 5.58 -9.89 -4.67
CA THR A 464 4.36 -10.28 -5.41
C THR A 464 4.52 -11.64 -6.08
N VAL A 465 5.67 -11.93 -6.67
CA VAL A 465 6.13 -13.30 -6.91
C VAL A 465 6.59 -13.83 -5.56
N VAL A 466 5.71 -14.59 -4.89
CA VAL A 466 5.81 -14.94 -3.45
C VAL A 466 7.19 -15.48 -3.07
N LYS A 467 7.78 -16.34 -3.90
CA LYS A 467 9.18 -16.76 -3.82
C LYS A 467 9.95 -16.06 -4.94
N PRO A 468 10.79 -15.05 -4.65
CA PRO A 468 11.57 -14.39 -5.70
C PRO A 468 12.34 -15.37 -6.57
N SER A 469 12.28 -15.21 -7.90
CA SER A 469 12.82 -16.22 -8.83
C SER A 469 14.32 -16.38 -8.71
N PHE A 470 15.05 -15.29 -8.46
CA PHE A 470 16.50 -15.35 -8.23
C PHE A 470 16.84 -16.14 -6.97
N GLU A 471 16.05 -15.96 -5.89
CA GLU A 471 16.22 -16.68 -4.63
C GLU A 471 15.98 -18.19 -4.83
N MET A 472 14.88 -18.56 -5.51
CA MET A 472 14.53 -19.94 -5.77
C MET A 472 15.54 -20.64 -6.70
N TYR A 473 16.02 -19.94 -7.72
CA TYR A 473 17.05 -20.45 -8.62
C TYR A 473 18.39 -20.61 -7.91
N GLY A 474 18.77 -19.64 -7.06
CA GLY A 474 19.96 -19.73 -6.21
C GLY A 474 19.94 -20.94 -5.26
N GLU A 475 18.80 -21.20 -4.61
CA GLU A 475 18.61 -22.38 -3.75
C GLU A 475 18.79 -23.69 -4.54
N TRP A 476 18.19 -23.81 -5.73
CA TRP A 476 18.36 -24.98 -6.58
C TRP A 476 19.81 -25.16 -7.06
N LEU A 477 20.52 -24.08 -7.39
CA LEU A 477 21.95 -24.13 -7.77
C LEU A 477 22.82 -24.62 -6.60
N LEU A 478 22.50 -24.26 -5.36
CA LEU A 478 23.18 -24.83 -4.18
C LEU A 478 22.93 -26.35 -4.06
N GLU A 479 21.69 -26.80 -4.30
CA GLU A 479 21.32 -28.22 -4.24
C GLU A 479 22.14 -29.08 -5.26
N ILE A 480 22.43 -28.52 -6.44
CA ILE A 480 23.26 -29.18 -7.46
C ILE A 480 24.75 -28.84 -7.36
N ASN A 481 25.21 -28.28 -6.25
CA ASN A 481 26.61 -27.94 -5.95
C ASN A 481 27.28 -26.97 -6.94
N ARG A 482 26.52 -25.96 -7.41
CA ARG A 482 27.00 -24.83 -8.26
C ARG A 482 26.99 -23.49 -7.46
N PRO A 483 27.86 -23.37 -6.43
CA PRO A 483 27.80 -22.23 -5.50
C PRO A 483 28.21 -20.88 -6.12
N GLU A 484 29.05 -20.85 -7.17
CA GLU A 484 29.44 -19.63 -7.85
C GLU A 484 28.20 -18.94 -8.47
N GLU A 485 27.42 -19.71 -9.22
CA GLU A 485 26.22 -19.20 -9.88
C GLU A 485 25.10 -18.93 -8.88
N ALA A 486 25.00 -19.73 -7.81
CA ALA A 486 24.07 -19.48 -6.72
C ALA A 486 24.34 -18.14 -6.05
N LEU A 487 25.62 -17.82 -5.80
CA LEU A 487 26.03 -16.53 -5.22
C LEU A 487 25.55 -15.35 -6.09
N GLU A 488 25.74 -15.43 -7.42
CA GLU A 488 25.24 -14.41 -8.35
C GLU A 488 23.72 -14.21 -8.24
N GLN A 489 22.95 -15.31 -8.14
CA GLN A 489 21.50 -15.23 -8.02
C GLN A 489 21.07 -14.57 -6.71
N PHE A 490 21.67 -14.92 -5.57
CA PHE A 490 21.37 -14.27 -4.30
C PHE A 490 21.78 -12.79 -4.27
N GLU A 491 22.86 -12.41 -4.94
CA GLU A 491 23.26 -11.00 -5.08
C GLU A 491 22.26 -10.20 -5.93
N LEU A 492 21.70 -10.81 -6.99
CA LEU A 492 20.61 -10.20 -7.76
C LEU A 492 19.34 -10.04 -6.92
N ALA A 493 18.98 -11.07 -6.13
CA ALA A 493 17.85 -10.99 -5.20
C ALA A 493 18.02 -9.87 -4.18
N LEU A 494 19.23 -9.70 -3.61
CA LEU A 494 19.54 -8.66 -2.62
C LEU A 494 19.61 -7.25 -3.21
N LYS A 495 19.83 -7.09 -4.52
CA LYS A 495 19.69 -5.77 -5.20
C LYS A 495 18.25 -5.32 -5.25
N LEU A 496 17.30 -6.25 -5.44
CA LEU A 496 15.86 -5.96 -5.47
C LEU A 496 15.26 -5.83 -4.07
N MET A 497 15.76 -6.62 -3.12
CA MET A 497 15.27 -6.66 -1.74
C MET A 497 16.45 -6.66 -0.76
N PRO A 498 16.99 -5.49 -0.43
CA PRO A 498 18.12 -5.38 0.49
C PRO A 498 17.84 -6.03 1.84
N ASN A 499 18.84 -6.70 2.39
CA ASN A 499 18.77 -7.35 3.71
C ASN A 499 17.66 -8.41 3.87
N LYS A 500 17.13 -8.97 2.75
CA LYS A 500 16.16 -10.06 2.83
C LYS A 500 16.81 -11.30 3.46
N ARG A 501 16.23 -11.81 4.54
CA ARG A 501 16.80 -12.86 5.40
C ARG A 501 17.19 -14.12 4.60
N ILE A 502 16.28 -14.71 3.86
CA ILE A 502 16.55 -15.96 3.11
C ILE A 502 17.66 -15.75 2.06
N SER A 503 17.65 -14.62 1.37
CA SER A 503 18.70 -14.31 0.37
C SER A 503 20.07 -14.11 1.02
N LEU A 504 20.15 -13.51 2.22
CA LEU A 504 21.39 -13.41 3.00
C LEU A 504 21.89 -14.78 3.48
N GLU A 505 20.99 -15.63 3.97
CA GLU A 505 21.31 -17.01 4.37
C GLU A 505 21.82 -17.83 3.18
N GLY A 506 21.16 -17.72 2.02
CA GLY A 506 21.58 -18.38 0.78
C GLY A 506 22.94 -17.88 0.27
N LYS A 507 23.16 -16.56 0.27
CA LYS A 507 24.46 -15.97 -0.06
C LYS A 507 25.58 -16.50 0.84
N LYS A 508 25.35 -16.54 2.15
CA LYS A 508 26.30 -17.11 3.10
C LYS A 508 26.60 -18.58 2.85
N ALA A 509 25.57 -19.39 2.58
CA ALA A 509 25.74 -20.82 2.26
C ALA A 509 26.57 -21.02 0.99
N ALA A 510 26.35 -20.23 -0.06
CA ALA A 510 27.15 -20.25 -1.28
C ALA A 510 28.64 -19.94 -1.00
N GLN A 511 28.89 -18.89 -0.24
CA GLN A 511 30.27 -18.49 0.14
C GLN A 511 30.97 -19.56 0.98
N GLU A 512 30.29 -20.21 1.90
CA GLU A 512 30.84 -21.32 2.68
C GLU A 512 31.21 -22.54 1.83
N LEU A 513 30.37 -22.90 0.86
CA LEU A 513 30.66 -23.98 -0.09
C LEU A 513 31.87 -23.66 -0.97
N LEU A 514 32.03 -22.42 -1.44
CA LEU A 514 33.18 -21.97 -2.21
C LEU A 514 34.47 -22.12 -1.42
N LYS A 515 34.52 -21.65 -0.19
CA LYS A 515 35.68 -21.80 0.70
C LYS A 515 36.07 -23.27 0.91
N ARG A 516 35.09 -24.17 1.07
CA ARG A 516 35.35 -25.61 1.22
C ARG A 516 35.95 -26.23 -0.06
N LYS A 517 35.46 -25.80 -1.26
CA LYS A 517 36.02 -26.22 -2.53
C LYS A 517 37.48 -25.75 -2.71
N GLU A 518 37.78 -24.50 -2.35
CA GLU A 518 39.15 -23.98 -2.41
C GLU A 518 40.10 -24.77 -1.50
N VAL A 519 39.69 -25.03 -0.25
CA VAL A 519 40.51 -25.82 0.69
C VAL A 519 40.69 -27.27 0.22
N ALA A 520 39.69 -27.89 -0.44
CA ALA A 520 39.78 -29.23 -0.96
C ALA A 520 40.65 -29.34 -2.24
N ALA A 521 40.88 -28.22 -2.92
CA ALA A 521 41.73 -28.15 -4.13
C ALA A 521 43.23 -27.90 -3.82
N LEU A 522 43.53 -27.48 -2.55
CA LEU A 522 44.90 -27.33 -2.02
C LEU A 522 45.40 -28.64 -1.41
#